data_5aa10a4831ca5af094ee8ad7d75fffde
#
_entry.id   5aa10a4831ca5af094ee8ad7d75fffde
#
_cell.length_a   1.000
_cell.length_b   1.000
_cell.length_c   1.000
_cell.angle_alpha   90.00
_cell.angle_beta   90.00
_cell.angle_gamma   90.00
#
_symmetry.space_group_name_H-M   'P 1'
#
loop_
_entity.id
_entity.type
_entity.pdbx_description
1 polymer ?
#
loop_
_entity_poly.entity_id
_entity_poly.type
_entity_poly.pdbx_seq_one_letter_code
_entity_poly.pdbx_strand_id
1 'polypeptide(L)'
;MVINMLVDNDICISSALEDYLESIYEISKQKTSVRITDIALALKISKPSVNRAVNTLKKQGLVSHEPYGDIILTEKGFELGEAVYHRHTMIKKFLVNVLHIPEDDAEKEACQIEHNISQNTVEKMKSFMENSCNDELFCSLKDELREVTAQINVHSEKLMELLDQKKESSVN
;
A
#
# COMPACT_ATOMS: atom_id res chain seq x y z
N MET A 1 -11.94 -21.58 -9.87
CA MET A 1 -11.84 -22.43 -8.66
C MET A 1 -11.47 -21.49 -7.52
N VAL A 2 -12.46 -21.11 -6.74
CA VAL A 2 -12.34 -20.07 -5.70
C VAL A 2 -11.62 -20.72 -4.52
N ILE A 3 -10.38 -20.30 -4.25
CA ILE A 3 -9.69 -20.68 -3.02
C ILE A 3 -10.30 -19.83 -1.91
N ASN A 4 -11.39 -20.36 -1.35
CA ASN A 4 -11.94 -19.88 -0.09
C ASN A 4 -11.13 -20.58 1.01
N MET A 5 -9.89 -20.12 1.24
CA MET A 5 -9.10 -20.57 2.38
C MET A 5 -9.61 -19.83 3.61
N LEU A 6 -10.32 -20.59 4.42
CA LEU A 6 -10.61 -20.28 5.81
C LEU A 6 -9.28 -20.03 6.52
N VAL A 7 -8.86 -18.78 6.62
CA VAL A 7 -7.88 -18.38 7.63
C VAL A 7 -8.60 -18.62 8.96
N ASP A 8 -8.12 -19.59 9.73
CA ASP A 8 -8.63 -19.89 11.08
C ASP A 8 -8.77 -18.55 11.83
N ASN A 9 -9.99 -18.24 12.22
CA ASN A 9 -10.46 -16.93 12.73
C ASN A 9 -9.93 -16.58 14.14
N ASP A 10 -8.86 -17.25 14.60
CA ASP A 10 -8.41 -17.18 16.00
C ASP A 10 -7.16 -16.32 16.24
N ILE A 11 -6.51 -15.78 15.21
CA ILE A 11 -5.33 -14.92 15.42
C ILE A 11 -5.69 -13.47 15.10
N CYS A 12 -6.15 -12.76 16.14
CA CYS A 12 -6.33 -11.32 16.06
C CYS A 12 -5.01 -10.64 16.51
N ILE A 13 -4.30 -10.05 15.57
CA ILE A 13 -3.13 -9.20 15.87
C ILE A 13 -3.53 -7.73 15.71
N SER A 14 -2.79 -6.84 16.38
CA SER A 14 -3.00 -5.41 16.22
C SER A 14 -2.50 -4.94 14.86
N SER A 15 -3.07 -3.84 14.33
CA SER A 15 -2.61 -3.20 13.09
C SER A 15 -1.10 -2.98 13.07
N ALA A 16 -0.53 -2.47 14.17
CA ALA A 16 0.92 -2.32 14.27
C ALA A 16 1.71 -3.63 14.13
N LEU A 17 1.16 -4.77 14.51
CA LEU A 17 1.80 -6.08 14.30
C LEU A 17 1.59 -6.59 12.87
N GLU A 18 0.49 -6.20 12.22
CA GLU A 18 0.29 -6.45 10.80
C GLU A 18 1.35 -5.73 9.96
N ASP A 19 1.66 -4.45 10.24
CA ASP A 19 2.74 -3.70 9.57
C ASP A 19 4.10 -4.40 9.67
N TYR A 20 4.44 -4.92 10.85
CA TYR A 20 5.69 -5.67 11.02
C TYR A 20 5.68 -6.97 10.23
N LEU A 21 4.57 -7.69 10.23
CA LEU A 21 4.44 -8.97 9.53
C LEU A 21 4.49 -8.78 8.02
N GLU A 22 3.82 -7.75 7.51
CA GLU A 22 3.87 -7.33 6.11
C GLU A 22 5.31 -6.99 5.69
N SER A 23 6.00 -6.17 6.47
CA SER A 23 7.40 -5.82 6.20
C SER A 23 8.32 -7.05 6.18
N ILE A 24 8.13 -8.01 7.10
CA ILE A 24 8.88 -9.27 7.09
C ILE A 24 8.58 -10.07 5.82
N TYR A 25 7.31 -10.17 5.43
CA TYR A 25 6.88 -10.86 4.22
C TYR A 25 7.50 -10.22 2.97
N GLU A 26 7.41 -8.91 2.83
CA GLU A 26 7.97 -8.17 1.68
C GLU A 26 9.49 -8.35 1.56
N ILE A 27 10.22 -8.19 2.68
CA ILE A 27 11.67 -8.39 2.70
C ILE A 27 12.03 -9.84 2.36
N SER A 28 11.26 -10.81 2.83
CA SER A 28 11.49 -12.24 2.58
C SER A 28 11.37 -12.62 1.11
N LYS A 29 10.59 -11.86 0.30
CA LYS A 29 10.51 -12.05 -1.16
C LYS A 29 11.76 -11.58 -1.89
N GLN A 30 12.51 -10.67 -1.30
CA GLN A 30 13.69 -10.04 -1.93
C GLN A 30 15.01 -10.61 -1.41
N LYS A 31 15.01 -11.17 -0.20
CA LYS A 31 16.21 -11.65 0.49
C LYS A 31 15.99 -13.04 1.08
N THR A 32 17.05 -13.85 1.09
CA THR A 32 17.05 -15.18 1.73
C THR A 32 16.97 -15.11 3.26
N SER A 33 17.34 -13.99 3.87
CA SER A 33 17.34 -13.81 5.32
C SER A 33 16.80 -12.43 5.70
N VAL A 34 15.91 -12.40 6.69
CA VAL A 34 15.32 -11.17 7.23
C VAL A 34 15.89 -10.94 8.63
N ARG A 35 16.40 -9.73 8.87
CA ARG A 35 17.00 -9.35 10.17
C ARG A 35 16.27 -8.16 10.79
N ILE A 36 16.41 -8.02 12.10
CA ILE A 36 15.89 -6.85 12.87
C ILE A 36 16.30 -5.52 12.20
N THR A 37 17.52 -5.45 11.65
CA THR A 37 18.04 -4.26 10.99
C THR A 37 17.31 -3.91 9.70
N ASP A 38 16.89 -4.92 8.93
CA ASP A 38 16.19 -4.73 7.67
C ASP A 38 14.81 -4.13 7.92
N ILE A 39 14.08 -4.71 8.88
CA ILE A 39 12.74 -4.24 9.28
C ILE A 39 12.83 -2.84 9.88
N ALA A 40 13.82 -2.58 10.75
CA ALA A 40 14.02 -1.26 11.35
C ALA A 40 14.26 -0.17 10.28
N LEU A 41 14.99 -0.51 9.21
CA LEU A 41 15.25 0.38 8.09
C LEU A 41 13.99 0.59 7.24
N ALA A 42 13.28 -0.48 6.89
CA ALA A 42 12.07 -0.44 6.08
C ALA A 42 10.98 0.41 6.72
N LEU A 43 10.68 0.15 7.99
CA LEU A 43 9.65 0.86 8.74
C LEU A 43 10.11 2.20 9.36
N LYS A 44 11.40 2.55 9.25
CA LYS A 44 12.02 3.78 9.83
C LYS A 44 11.81 3.88 11.35
N ILE A 45 11.93 2.77 12.06
CA ILE A 45 11.73 2.67 13.51
C ILE A 45 12.95 2.09 14.22
N SER A 46 12.94 2.17 15.56
CA SER A 46 14.08 1.71 16.37
C SER A 46 14.18 0.17 16.42
N LYS A 47 15.41 -0.37 16.37
CA LYS A 47 15.67 -1.82 16.54
C LYS A 47 15.04 -2.42 17.81
N PRO A 48 15.04 -1.73 18.99
CA PRO A 48 14.34 -2.24 20.17
C PRO A 48 12.83 -2.40 19.96
N SER A 49 12.19 -1.52 19.18
CA SER A 49 10.75 -1.64 18.86
C SER A 49 10.50 -2.85 17.96
N VAL A 50 11.31 -3.04 16.92
CA VAL A 50 11.25 -4.23 16.04
C VAL A 50 11.43 -5.51 16.86
N ASN A 51 12.44 -5.54 17.74
CA ASN A 51 12.72 -6.73 18.55
C ASN A 51 11.53 -7.11 19.45
N ARG A 52 10.86 -6.11 20.03
CA ARG A 52 9.62 -6.35 20.80
C ARG A 52 8.49 -6.91 19.97
N ALA A 53 8.27 -6.35 18.79
CA ALA A 53 7.24 -6.82 17.86
C ALA A 53 7.53 -8.25 17.38
N VAL A 54 8.76 -8.54 16.94
CA VAL A 54 9.19 -9.88 16.51
C VAL A 54 9.03 -10.91 17.64
N ASN A 55 9.37 -10.54 18.87
CA ASN A 55 9.13 -11.43 20.03
C ASN A 55 7.63 -11.67 20.28
N THR A 56 6.77 -10.69 20.01
CA THR A 56 5.32 -10.88 20.10
C THR A 56 4.81 -11.78 19.00
N LEU A 57 5.21 -11.55 17.76
CA LEU A 57 4.88 -12.41 16.60
C LEU A 57 5.38 -13.86 16.81
N LYS A 58 6.58 -14.04 17.40
CA LYS A 58 7.10 -15.36 17.79
C LYS A 58 6.20 -16.06 18.81
N LYS A 59 5.74 -15.34 19.84
CA LYS A 59 4.80 -15.90 20.85
C LYS A 59 3.47 -16.32 20.24
N GLN A 60 3.03 -15.63 19.19
CA GLN A 60 1.81 -15.95 18.44
C GLN A 60 2.01 -17.04 17.38
N GLY A 61 3.24 -17.54 17.23
CA GLY A 61 3.55 -18.60 16.28
C GLY A 61 3.59 -18.14 14.81
N LEU A 62 3.73 -16.83 14.57
CA LEU A 62 3.76 -16.26 13.21
C LEU A 62 5.18 -16.17 12.65
N VAL A 63 6.19 -16.09 13.49
CA VAL A 63 7.60 -16.11 13.10
C VAL A 63 8.42 -17.03 14.00
N SER A 64 9.51 -17.58 13.45
CA SER A 64 10.60 -18.20 14.18
C SER A 64 11.78 -17.24 14.19
N HIS A 65 12.41 -17.06 15.34
CA HIS A 65 13.57 -16.19 15.51
C HIS A 65 14.43 -16.66 16.68
N GLU A 66 15.70 -16.92 16.41
CA GLU A 66 16.69 -17.23 17.43
C GLU A 66 17.55 -15.98 17.75
N PRO A 67 18.11 -15.88 18.97
CA PRO A 67 18.97 -14.75 19.31
C PRO A 67 20.09 -14.55 18.27
N TYR A 68 20.16 -13.36 17.73
CA TYR A 68 21.08 -12.97 16.65
C TYR A 68 20.88 -13.69 15.30
N GLY A 69 19.88 -14.54 15.18
CA GLY A 69 19.54 -15.29 13.97
C GLY A 69 18.61 -14.52 13.04
N ASP A 70 18.28 -15.18 11.95
CA ASP A 70 17.33 -14.67 10.98
C ASP A 70 15.89 -14.82 11.48
N ILE A 71 15.00 -13.97 10.98
CA ILE A 71 13.58 -14.03 11.21
C ILE A 71 12.97 -14.81 10.05
N ILE A 72 12.27 -15.88 10.37
CA ILE A 72 11.65 -16.78 9.40
C ILE A 72 10.14 -16.79 9.65
N LEU A 73 9.34 -16.54 8.63
CA LEU A 73 7.88 -16.69 8.70
C LEU A 73 7.52 -18.17 8.90
N THR A 74 6.59 -18.44 9.79
CA THR A 74 5.90 -19.73 9.82
C THR A 74 4.90 -19.80 8.66
N GLU A 75 4.30 -20.97 8.39
CA GLU A 75 3.24 -21.10 7.39
C GLU A 75 2.10 -20.10 7.65
N LYS A 76 1.60 -20.04 8.89
CA LYS A 76 0.58 -19.07 9.30
C LYS A 76 1.05 -17.62 9.18
N GLY A 77 2.29 -17.34 9.53
CA GLY A 77 2.88 -16.01 9.38
C GLY A 77 3.02 -15.58 7.93
N PHE A 78 3.36 -16.53 7.06
CA PHE A 78 3.44 -16.29 5.62
C PHE A 78 2.06 -15.97 5.04
N GLU A 79 1.05 -16.81 5.32
CA GLU A 79 -0.33 -16.62 4.84
C GLU A 79 -0.91 -15.26 5.30
N LEU A 80 -0.73 -14.92 6.56
CA LEU A 80 -1.24 -13.66 7.11
C LEU A 80 -0.47 -12.45 6.55
N GLY A 81 0.86 -12.51 6.49
CA GLY A 81 1.68 -11.45 5.90
C GLY A 81 1.39 -11.23 4.41
N GLU A 82 1.17 -12.32 3.67
CA GLU A 82 0.74 -12.27 2.27
C GLU A 82 -0.62 -11.59 2.12
N ALA A 83 -1.58 -11.94 2.98
CA ALA A 83 -2.92 -11.35 2.93
C ALA A 83 -2.91 -9.85 3.20
N VAL A 84 -2.12 -9.38 4.18
CA VAL A 84 -1.95 -7.94 4.47
C VAL A 84 -1.29 -7.24 3.28
N TYR A 85 -0.17 -7.77 2.79
CA TYR A 85 0.54 -7.23 1.63
C TYR A 85 -0.33 -7.11 0.37
N HIS A 86 -1.14 -8.14 0.09
CA HIS A 86 -2.06 -8.09 -1.04
C HIS A 86 -3.17 -7.06 -0.86
N ARG A 87 -3.70 -6.90 0.36
CA ARG A 87 -4.70 -5.89 0.70
C ARG A 87 -4.13 -4.49 0.49
N HIS A 88 -2.94 -4.20 1.05
CA HIS A 88 -2.21 -2.96 0.85
C HIS A 88 -2.02 -2.65 -0.64
N THR A 89 -1.42 -3.58 -1.37
CA THR A 89 -1.14 -3.43 -2.81
C THR A 89 -2.40 -3.17 -3.61
N MET A 90 -3.52 -3.82 -3.28
CA MET A 90 -4.79 -3.64 -3.96
C MET A 90 -5.37 -2.24 -3.73
N ILE A 91 -5.37 -1.77 -2.47
CA ILE A 91 -5.83 -0.43 -2.11
C ILE A 91 -4.96 0.62 -2.79
N LYS A 92 -3.63 0.52 -2.68
CA LYS A 92 -2.70 1.43 -3.35
C LYS A 92 -2.98 1.51 -4.86
N LYS A 93 -3.11 0.37 -5.53
CA LYS A 93 -3.44 0.33 -6.97
C LYS A 93 -4.76 1.02 -7.29
N PHE A 94 -5.77 0.84 -6.45
CA PHE A 94 -7.06 1.50 -6.63
C PHE A 94 -6.94 3.02 -6.50
N LEU A 95 -6.23 3.50 -5.48
CA LEU A 95 -5.99 4.92 -5.24
C LEU A 95 -5.24 5.56 -6.42
N VAL A 96 -4.18 4.90 -6.92
CA VAL A 96 -3.38 5.43 -8.04
C VAL A 96 -4.15 5.34 -9.37
N ASN A 97 -4.67 4.16 -9.71
CA ASN A 97 -5.18 3.91 -11.06
C ASN A 97 -6.61 4.42 -11.29
N VAL A 98 -7.42 4.47 -10.22
CA VAL A 98 -8.83 4.87 -10.32
C VAL A 98 -9.03 6.30 -9.83
N LEU A 99 -8.47 6.65 -8.66
CA LEU A 99 -8.63 7.98 -8.09
C LEU A 99 -7.53 8.97 -8.49
N HIS A 100 -6.49 8.50 -9.20
CA HIS A 100 -5.35 9.30 -9.66
C HIS A 100 -4.61 10.03 -8.53
N ILE A 101 -4.59 9.43 -7.34
CA ILE A 101 -3.81 9.92 -6.21
C ILE A 101 -2.32 9.71 -6.51
N PRO A 102 -1.45 10.70 -6.24
CA PRO A 102 0.00 10.52 -6.41
C PRO A 102 0.52 9.31 -5.62
N GLU A 103 1.49 8.59 -6.18
CA GLU A 103 1.95 7.31 -5.64
C GLU A 103 2.44 7.40 -4.19
N ASP A 104 3.17 8.48 -3.84
CA ASP A 104 3.68 8.71 -2.48
C ASP A 104 2.57 8.94 -1.45
N ASP A 105 1.46 9.53 -1.85
CA ASP A 105 0.31 9.76 -0.97
C ASP A 105 -0.57 8.51 -0.91
N ALA A 106 -0.77 7.83 -2.06
CA ALA A 106 -1.48 6.56 -2.12
C ALA A 106 -0.84 5.47 -1.24
N GLU A 107 0.49 5.43 -1.15
CA GLU A 107 1.23 4.55 -0.25
C GLU A 107 0.85 4.78 1.22
N LYS A 108 0.88 6.05 1.65
CA LYS A 108 0.55 6.44 3.02
C LYS A 108 -0.92 6.17 3.36
N GLU A 109 -1.82 6.50 2.43
CA GLU A 109 -3.26 6.30 2.61
C GLU A 109 -3.63 4.82 2.62
N ALA A 110 -3.03 4.01 1.74
CA ALA A 110 -3.24 2.57 1.71
C ALA A 110 -2.90 1.92 3.05
N CYS A 111 -1.74 2.27 3.63
CA CYS A 111 -1.31 1.80 4.95
C CYS A 111 -2.31 2.16 6.07
N GLN A 112 -2.95 3.33 6.01
CA GLN A 112 -3.97 3.72 7.00
C GLN A 112 -5.31 3.02 6.81
N ILE A 113 -5.69 2.72 5.57
CA ILE A 113 -6.99 2.14 5.21
C ILE A 113 -7.01 0.63 5.44
N GLU A 114 -5.94 -0.08 5.10
CA GLU A 114 -5.89 -1.55 5.01
C GLU A 114 -6.32 -2.28 6.28
N HIS A 115 -6.03 -1.71 7.45
CA HIS A 115 -6.38 -2.30 8.74
C HIS A 115 -7.85 -2.11 9.14
N ASN A 116 -8.56 -1.20 8.47
CA ASN A 116 -9.94 -0.83 8.82
C ASN A 116 -10.96 -1.15 7.71
N ILE A 117 -10.48 -1.63 6.57
CA ILE A 117 -11.34 -1.97 5.42
C ILE A 117 -11.73 -3.44 5.45
N SER A 118 -12.97 -3.74 5.08
CA SER A 118 -13.41 -5.13 4.98
C SER A 118 -12.85 -5.82 3.73
N GLN A 119 -12.65 -7.13 3.81
CA GLN A 119 -12.23 -7.94 2.67
C GLN A 119 -13.21 -7.81 1.48
N ASN A 120 -14.52 -7.76 1.76
CA ASN A 120 -15.53 -7.55 0.73
C ASN A 120 -15.33 -6.22 -0.03
N THR A 121 -14.95 -5.16 0.67
CA THR A 121 -14.69 -3.86 0.01
C THR A 121 -13.45 -3.95 -0.89
N VAL A 122 -12.39 -4.60 -0.44
CA VAL A 122 -11.17 -4.83 -1.25
C VAL A 122 -11.49 -5.66 -2.51
N GLU A 123 -12.32 -6.70 -2.38
CA GLU A 123 -12.78 -7.50 -3.52
C GLU A 123 -13.63 -6.68 -4.51
N LYS A 124 -14.44 -5.75 -4.01
CA LYS A 124 -15.20 -4.83 -4.89
C LYS A 124 -14.29 -3.84 -5.62
N MET A 125 -13.26 -3.30 -4.95
CA MET A 125 -12.24 -2.48 -5.60
C MET A 125 -11.53 -3.24 -6.70
N LYS A 126 -11.12 -4.49 -6.43
CA LYS A 126 -10.50 -5.38 -7.42
C LYS A 126 -11.41 -5.61 -8.62
N SER A 127 -12.66 -6.02 -8.37
CA SER A 127 -13.64 -6.28 -9.44
C SER A 127 -13.93 -5.02 -10.27
N PHE A 128 -13.95 -3.85 -9.64
CA PHE A 128 -14.12 -2.59 -10.35
C PHE A 128 -12.95 -2.32 -11.32
N MET A 129 -11.70 -2.51 -10.87
CA MET A 129 -10.54 -2.33 -11.73
C MET A 129 -10.50 -3.33 -12.89
N GLU A 130 -10.84 -4.61 -12.63
CA GLU A 130 -10.89 -5.65 -13.65
C GLU A 130 -11.96 -5.37 -14.71
N ASN A 131 -13.14 -4.95 -14.30
CA ASN A 131 -14.24 -4.63 -15.22
C ASN A 131 -13.98 -3.34 -16.00
N SER A 132 -13.38 -2.34 -15.36
CA SER A 132 -13.05 -1.06 -16.02
C SER A 132 -11.97 -1.22 -17.10
N CYS A 133 -11.10 -2.22 -16.99
CA CYS A 133 -10.12 -2.52 -18.04
C CYS A 133 -10.72 -3.26 -19.25
N ASN A 134 -11.89 -3.89 -19.10
CA ASN A 134 -12.56 -4.64 -20.16
C ASN A 134 -13.63 -3.81 -20.92
N ASP A 135 -13.96 -2.63 -20.43
CA ASP A 135 -14.96 -1.77 -21.07
C ASP A 135 -14.24 -0.73 -21.95
N GLU A 136 -14.27 -0.94 -23.29
CA GLU A 136 -13.68 -0.03 -24.28
C GLU A 136 -14.22 1.40 -24.15
N LEU A 137 -15.48 1.55 -23.76
CA LEU A 137 -16.11 2.85 -23.53
C LEU A 137 -15.50 3.55 -22.31
N PHE A 138 -15.21 2.81 -21.23
CA PHE A 138 -14.59 3.36 -20.04
C PHE A 138 -13.13 3.77 -20.27
N CYS A 139 -12.38 2.99 -21.06
CA CYS A 139 -11.03 3.35 -21.48
C CYS A 139 -11.02 4.61 -22.32
N SER A 140 -11.93 4.73 -23.29
CA SER A 140 -12.08 5.93 -24.13
C SER A 140 -12.43 7.18 -23.33
N LEU A 141 -13.41 7.09 -22.42
CA LEU A 141 -13.79 8.20 -21.52
C LEU A 141 -12.64 8.61 -20.58
N LYS A 142 -11.86 7.66 -20.10
CA LYS A 142 -10.69 7.93 -19.25
C LYS A 142 -9.61 8.70 -19.99
N ASP A 143 -9.37 8.38 -21.25
CA ASP A 143 -8.39 9.05 -22.10
C ASP A 143 -8.86 10.47 -22.46
N GLU A 144 -10.15 10.64 -22.78
CA GLU A 144 -10.75 11.96 -23.00
C GLU A 144 -10.68 12.86 -21.76
N LEU A 145 -10.97 12.31 -20.57
CA LEU A 145 -10.85 13.04 -19.29
C LEU A 145 -9.40 13.46 -19.00
N ARG A 146 -8.43 12.61 -19.31
CA ARG A 146 -7.00 12.96 -19.16
C ARG A 146 -6.62 14.12 -20.06
N GLU A 147 -7.08 14.09 -21.32
CA GLU A 147 -6.79 15.13 -22.30
C GLU A 147 -7.40 16.47 -21.87
N VAL A 148 -8.66 16.48 -21.42
CA VAL A 148 -9.33 17.67 -20.88
C VAL A 148 -8.61 18.21 -19.63
N THR A 149 -8.20 17.34 -18.73
CA THR A 149 -7.48 17.74 -17.51
C THR A 149 -6.11 18.35 -17.85
N ALA A 150 -5.38 17.79 -18.81
CA ALA A 150 -4.12 18.34 -19.29
C ALA A 150 -4.31 19.73 -19.93
N GLN A 151 -5.37 19.92 -20.71
CA GLN A 151 -5.71 21.22 -21.31
C GLN A 151 -6.05 22.28 -20.26
N ILE A 152 -6.79 21.91 -19.20
CA ILE A 152 -7.11 22.80 -18.08
C ILE A 152 -5.85 23.24 -17.37
N ASN A 153 -4.92 22.33 -17.10
CA ASN A 153 -3.66 22.63 -16.41
C ASN A 153 -2.81 23.61 -17.22
N VAL A 154 -2.65 23.39 -18.54
CA VAL A 154 -1.90 24.29 -19.43
C VAL A 154 -2.57 25.68 -19.47
N HIS A 155 -3.91 25.76 -19.50
CA HIS A 155 -4.61 27.05 -19.47
C HIS A 155 -4.45 27.77 -18.13
N SER A 156 -4.44 27.02 -17.02
CA SER A 156 -4.26 27.60 -15.69
C SER A 156 -2.83 28.16 -15.52
N GLU A 157 -1.80 27.45 -15.97
CA GLU A 157 -0.42 27.94 -15.97
C GLU A 157 -0.25 29.22 -16.79
N LYS A 158 -0.83 29.24 -18.00
CA LYS A 158 -0.79 30.43 -18.87
C LYS A 158 -1.54 31.62 -18.28
N LEU A 159 -2.62 31.37 -17.54
CA LEU A 159 -3.36 32.42 -16.84
C LEU A 159 -2.55 33.00 -15.69
N MET A 160 -1.83 32.15 -14.95
CA MET A 160 -0.93 32.59 -13.88
C MET A 160 0.22 33.45 -14.40
N GLU A 161 0.86 33.04 -15.51
CA GLU A 161 1.91 33.84 -16.17
C GLU A 161 1.40 35.22 -16.59
N LEU A 162 0.19 35.32 -17.17
CA LEU A 162 -0.41 36.59 -17.58
C LEU A 162 -0.76 37.49 -16.40
N LEU A 163 -1.15 36.92 -15.26
CA LEU A 163 -1.41 37.66 -14.03
C LEU A 163 -0.13 38.22 -13.41
N ASP A 164 0.96 37.48 -13.46
CA ASP A 164 2.25 37.93 -12.93
C ASP A 164 2.86 39.04 -13.83
N GLN A 165 2.76 38.92 -15.15
CA GLN A 165 3.17 39.97 -16.09
C GLN A 165 2.38 41.27 -15.88
N LYS A 166 1.08 41.19 -15.55
CA LYS A 166 0.26 42.37 -15.21
C LYS A 166 0.66 43.02 -13.91
N LYS A 167 1.08 42.25 -12.91
CA LYS A 167 1.58 42.82 -11.64
C LYS A 167 2.88 43.57 -11.84
N GLU A 168 3.80 43.05 -12.65
CA GLU A 168 5.08 43.71 -12.93
C GLU A 168 4.90 45.02 -13.75
N SER A 169 3.91 45.07 -14.65
CA SER A 169 3.63 46.28 -15.46
C SER A 169 2.87 47.36 -14.71
N SER A 170 2.30 47.07 -13.52
CA SER A 170 1.57 48.05 -12.68
C SER A 170 2.43 48.66 -11.57
N VAL A 171 3.70 48.30 -11.45
CA VAL A 171 4.66 48.78 -10.43
C VAL A 171 5.65 49.80 -11.03
N ASN A 172 5.63 50.00 -12.35
CA ASN A 172 6.41 51.06 -13.05
C ASN A 172 5.48 52.20 -13.45
#